data_afe89e17d43d39d05bedad1220aea1be
#
_entry.id   afe89e17d43d39d05bedad1220aea1be
#
_cell.length_a   1.000
_cell.length_b   1.000
_cell.length_c   1.000
_cell.angle_alpha   90.00
_cell.angle_beta   90.00
_cell.angle_gamma   90.00
#
_symmetry.space_group_name_H-M   'P 1'
#
loop_
_entity.id
_entity.type
_entity.pdbx_description
1 polymer ?
#
loop_
_entity_poly.entity_id
_entity_poly.type
_entity_poly.pdbx_seq_one_letter_code
_entity_poly.pdbx_strand_id
1 'polypeptide(L)'
;LFEDVAIANPELRFCLGHFGWPWTRETVMLILKYPNVFADTALLYFDSPSQFFDTTFNHQLGEYWIDRMLYDKVMFGSTYPRIEQKRMVKATQVLNLRPLQRRMVMGDNALRFMGMEDQING
;
A
#
# COMPACT_ATOMS: atom_id res chain seq x y z
N LEU A 1 -16.00 5.95 -11.39
CA LEU A 1 -15.13 6.45 -12.47
C LEU A 1 -13.82 5.69 -12.55
N PHE A 2 -13.05 5.63 -11.44
CA PHE A 2 -11.82 4.84 -11.42
C PHE A 2 -12.09 3.36 -11.69
N GLU A 3 -13.13 2.83 -11.08
CA GLU A 3 -13.50 1.43 -11.23
C GLU A 3 -13.75 1.09 -12.70
N ASP A 4 -14.43 1.96 -13.42
CA ASP A 4 -14.71 1.75 -14.85
C ASP A 4 -13.44 1.67 -15.67
N VAL A 5 -12.45 2.50 -15.33
CA VAL A 5 -11.14 2.49 -16.02
C VAL A 5 -10.40 1.19 -15.73
N ALA A 6 -10.41 0.72 -14.48
CA ALA A 6 -9.74 -0.51 -14.10
C ALA A 6 -10.36 -1.73 -14.79
N ILE A 7 -11.69 -1.78 -14.88
CA ILE A 7 -12.40 -2.85 -15.59
C ILE A 7 -12.06 -2.85 -17.07
N ALA A 8 -12.02 -1.66 -17.69
CA ALA A 8 -11.77 -1.52 -19.12
C ALA A 8 -10.33 -1.85 -19.51
N ASN A 9 -9.41 -1.83 -18.57
CA ASN A 9 -7.97 -2.03 -18.83
C ASN A 9 -7.39 -3.07 -17.86
N PRO A 10 -7.82 -4.34 -17.94
CA PRO A 10 -7.39 -5.37 -16.98
C PRO A 10 -5.90 -5.71 -17.09
N GLU A 11 -5.26 -5.41 -18.22
CA GLU A 11 -3.83 -5.64 -18.43
C GLU A 11 -2.95 -4.56 -17.82
N LEU A 12 -3.54 -3.42 -17.45
CA LEU A 12 -2.79 -2.33 -16.80
C LEU A 12 -2.88 -2.47 -15.28
N ARG A 13 -1.79 -2.15 -14.62
CA ARG A 13 -1.74 -2.09 -13.17
C ARG A 13 -1.94 -0.65 -12.71
N PHE A 14 -2.80 -0.48 -11.73
CA PHE A 14 -3.13 0.84 -11.18
C PHE A 14 -2.74 0.89 -9.72
N CYS A 15 -2.15 1.99 -9.30
CA CYS A 15 -1.82 2.22 -7.89
C CYS A 15 -2.60 3.43 -7.38
N LEU A 16 -3.38 3.21 -6.32
CA LEU A 16 -4.06 4.29 -5.62
C LEU A 16 -3.08 4.91 -4.63
N GLY A 17 -2.60 6.11 -4.94
CA GLY A 17 -1.66 6.84 -4.11
C GLY A 17 -2.27 7.17 -2.75
N HIS A 18 -1.43 7.23 -1.72
CA HIS A 18 -1.82 7.61 -0.36
C HIS A 18 -2.90 6.70 0.23
N PHE A 19 -2.95 5.47 -0.23
CA PHE A 19 -3.98 4.48 0.10
C PHE A 19 -5.40 5.01 -0.19
N GLY A 20 -5.55 5.92 -1.16
CA GLY A 20 -6.82 6.53 -1.49
C GLY A 20 -7.40 7.39 -0.38
N TRP A 21 -6.60 7.75 0.62
CA TRP A 21 -7.07 8.48 1.79
C TRP A 21 -7.84 9.76 1.39
N PRO A 22 -9.00 10.08 1.98
CA PRO A 22 -9.61 9.38 3.13
C PRO A 22 -10.57 8.24 2.78
N TRP A 23 -10.67 7.83 1.52
CA TRP A 23 -11.57 6.75 1.08
C TRP A 23 -10.90 5.38 1.25
N THR A 24 -10.49 5.08 2.49
CA THR A 24 -9.72 3.87 2.78
C THR A 24 -10.52 2.59 2.58
N ARG A 25 -11.79 2.58 2.97
CA ARG A 25 -12.64 1.39 2.78
C ARG A 25 -12.92 1.10 1.32
N GLU A 26 -13.18 2.14 0.54
CA GLU A 26 -13.39 2.01 -0.90
C GLU A 26 -12.13 1.52 -1.58
N THR A 27 -10.96 1.97 -1.13
CA THR A 27 -9.67 1.48 -1.62
C THR A 27 -9.50 0.00 -1.37
N VAL A 28 -9.82 -0.47 -0.16
CA VAL A 28 -9.79 -1.90 0.17
C VAL A 28 -10.73 -2.69 -0.74
N MET A 29 -11.93 -2.19 -0.95
CA MET A 29 -12.90 -2.85 -1.82
C MET A 29 -12.36 -3.01 -3.24
N LEU A 30 -11.76 -1.96 -3.79
CA LEU A 30 -11.20 -1.99 -5.14
C LEU A 30 -10.02 -2.96 -5.25
N ILE A 31 -9.13 -2.96 -4.25
CA ILE A 31 -7.99 -3.88 -4.21
C ILE A 31 -8.46 -5.33 -4.18
N LEU A 32 -9.44 -5.64 -3.34
CA LEU A 32 -9.94 -7.02 -3.21
C LEU A 32 -10.70 -7.47 -4.45
N LYS A 33 -11.38 -6.53 -5.10
CA LYS A 33 -12.25 -6.85 -6.23
C LYS A 33 -11.49 -7.01 -7.54
N TYR A 34 -10.41 -6.24 -7.74
CA TYR A 34 -9.70 -6.20 -9.01
C TYR A 34 -8.23 -6.56 -8.84
N PRO A 35 -7.74 -7.59 -9.54
CA PRO A 35 -6.34 -8.03 -9.39
C PRO A 35 -5.31 -7.01 -9.91
N ASN A 36 -5.73 -6.07 -10.75
CA ASN A 36 -4.84 -5.04 -11.32
C ASN A 36 -4.81 -3.74 -10.49
N VAL A 37 -5.49 -3.69 -9.34
CA VAL A 37 -5.51 -2.50 -8.49
C VAL A 37 -4.65 -2.72 -7.25
N PHE A 38 -3.73 -1.80 -7.02
CA PHE A 38 -2.79 -1.75 -5.91
C PHE A 38 -2.96 -0.43 -5.17
N ALA A 39 -2.30 -0.29 -4.03
CA ALA A 39 -2.25 0.98 -3.31
C ALA A 39 -0.89 1.15 -2.66
N ASP A 40 -0.49 2.41 -2.41
CA ASP A 40 0.76 2.68 -1.71
C ASP A 40 0.50 3.39 -0.38
N THR A 41 1.56 3.49 0.41
CA THR A 41 1.53 4.10 1.74
C THR A 41 2.08 5.53 1.76
N ALA A 42 2.27 6.14 0.60
CA ALA A 42 2.82 7.50 0.55
C ALA A 42 1.94 8.46 1.35
N LEU A 43 2.58 9.28 2.14
CA LEU A 43 1.91 10.19 3.07
C LEU A 43 1.55 11.50 2.38
N LEU A 44 0.32 12.00 2.56
CA LEU A 44 -0.06 13.27 1.96
C LEU A 44 -0.62 14.27 2.98
N TYR A 45 -1.62 13.90 3.75
CA TYR A 45 -2.36 14.83 4.59
C TYR A 45 -1.91 14.85 6.05
N PHE A 46 -0.95 14.01 6.41
CA PHE A 46 -0.42 13.91 7.77
C PHE A 46 1.00 14.49 7.80
N ASP A 47 1.38 15.02 8.94
CA ASP A 47 2.76 15.46 9.19
C ASP A 47 3.55 14.43 10.02
N SER A 48 2.87 13.46 10.60
CA SER A 48 3.47 12.38 11.38
C SER A 48 3.26 11.05 10.68
N PRO A 49 4.34 10.41 10.18
CA PRO A 49 4.22 9.09 9.54
C PRO A 49 3.62 8.02 10.44
N SER A 50 4.03 7.96 11.71
CA SER A 50 3.49 6.95 12.62
C SER A 50 2.00 7.17 12.87
N GLN A 51 1.55 8.42 12.96
CA GLN A 51 0.14 8.71 13.12
C GLN A 51 -0.67 8.30 11.89
N PHE A 52 -0.13 8.55 10.69
CA PHE A 52 -0.79 8.11 9.45
C PHE A 52 -0.98 6.59 9.42
N PHE A 53 0.09 5.85 9.70
CA PHE A 53 0.01 4.38 9.68
C PHE A 53 -0.95 3.87 10.75
N ASP A 54 -0.85 4.41 11.97
CA ASP A 54 -1.70 3.94 13.06
C ASP A 54 -3.18 4.28 12.82
N THR A 55 -3.46 5.53 12.44
CA THR A 55 -4.83 5.97 12.19
C THR A 55 -5.45 5.21 11.02
N THR A 56 -4.76 5.14 9.89
CA THR A 56 -5.31 4.58 8.67
C THR A 56 -5.43 3.06 8.75
N PHE A 57 -4.37 2.39 9.18
CA PHE A 57 -4.29 0.93 9.05
C PHE A 57 -4.69 0.17 10.31
N ASN A 58 -4.48 0.76 11.49
CA ASN A 58 -4.85 0.08 12.74
C ASN A 58 -6.24 0.46 13.23
N HIS A 59 -6.70 1.68 12.97
CA HIS A 59 -7.98 2.16 13.47
C HIS A 59 -9.07 2.26 12.40
N GLN A 60 -8.80 2.91 11.26
CA GLN A 60 -9.82 3.05 10.22
C GLN A 60 -10.12 1.73 9.51
N LEU A 61 -9.11 0.92 9.24
CA LEU A 61 -9.31 -0.39 8.62
C LEU A 61 -9.42 -1.50 9.66
N GLY A 62 -8.40 -1.64 10.46
CA GLY A 62 -8.26 -2.71 11.42
C GLY A 62 -6.86 -3.31 11.34
N GLU A 63 -6.36 -3.71 12.48
CA GLU A 63 -4.96 -4.03 12.74
C GLU A 63 -4.38 -5.10 11.81
N TYR A 64 -5.21 -6.07 11.38
CA TYR A 64 -4.72 -7.24 10.66
C TYR A 64 -5.06 -7.22 9.17
N TRP A 65 -5.69 -6.18 8.66
CA TRP A 65 -6.13 -6.18 7.26
C TRP A 65 -4.98 -6.27 6.27
N ILE A 66 -3.92 -5.47 6.45
CA ILE A 66 -2.78 -5.53 5.54
C ILE A 66 -2.11 -6.89 5.63
N ASP A 67 -1.83 -7.38 6.83
CA ASP A 67 -1.12 -8.63 7.04
C ASP A 67 -1.87 -9.84 6.46
N ARG A 68 -3.19 -9.84 6.58
CA ARG A 68 -3.99 -11.01 6.25
C ARG A 68 -4.60 -10.97 4.86
N MET A 69 -5.03 -9.79 4.41
CA MET A 69 -5.84 -9.67 3.19
C MET A 69 -5.21 -8.84 2.09
N LEU A 70 -4.33 -7.89 2.42
CA LEU A 70 -3.83 -6.91 1.46
C LEU A 70 -2.32 -6.97 1.27
N TYR A 71 -1.64 -7.94 1.84
CA TYR A 71 -0.17 -7.99 1.88
C TYR A 71 0.47 -8.06 0.50
N ASP A 72 -0.24 -8.54 -0.52
CA ASP A 72 0.28 -8.66 -1.88
C ASP A 72 -0.12 -7.49 -2.79
N LYS A 73 -0.81 -6.49 -2.25
CA LYS A 73 -1.35 -5.37 -3.03
C LYS A 73 -0.94 -4.00 -2.50
N VAL A 74 -0.35 -3.93 -1.32
CA VAL A 74 0.08 -2.67 -0.71
C VAL A 74 1.57 -2.51 -0.92
N MET A 75 1.98 -1.33 -1.39
CA MET A 75 3.38 -1.01 -1.66
C MET A 75 3.83 0.15 -0.77
N PHE A 76 5.03 0.01 -0.19
CA PHE A 76 5.63 1.09 0.58
C PHE A 76 5.94 2.29 -0.32
N GLY A 77 5.57 3.48 0.14
CA GLY A 77 5.93 4.75 -0.47
C GLY A 77 6.16 5.79 0.62
N SER A 78 7.04 6.76 0.39
CA SER A 78 7.47 7.70 1.43
C SER A 78 7.05 9.15 1.21
N THR A 79 6.71 9.52 -0.01
CA THR A 79 6.47 10.92 -0.40
C THR A 79 7.74 11.78 -0.24
N TYR A 80 8.92 11.15 -0.38
CA TYR A 80 10.18 11.89 -0.38
C TYR A 80 10.17 12.91 -1.53
N PRO A 81 10.68 14.15 -1.37
CA PRO A 81 11.45 14.66 -0.23
C PRO A 81 10.60 15.36 0.84
N ARG A 82 9.27 15.39 0.71
CA ARG A 82 8.41 16.04 1.71
C ARG A 82 8.57 15.39 3.09
N ILE A 83 8.65 14.05 3.12
CA ILE A 83 8.89 13.29 4.35
C ILE A 83 10.18 12.51 4.15
N GLU A 84 11.04 12.53 5.16
CA GLU A 84 12.28 11.74 5.12
C GLU A 84 11.95 10.25 5.05
N GLN A 85 12.58 9.56 4.10
CA GLN A 85 12.31 8.15 3.85
C GLN A 85 12.53 7.27 5.08
N LYS A 86 13.59 7.54 5.86
CA LYS A 86 13.87 6.77 7.08
C LYS A 86 12.75 6.88 8.11
N ARG A 87 12.12 8.05 8.21
CA ARG A 87 10.97 8.24 9.10
C ARG A 87 9.79 7.37 8.68
N MET A 88 9.55 7.29 7.37
CA MET A 88 8.48 6.44 6.85
C MET A 88 8.76 4.97 7.09
N VAL A 89 9.98 4.51 6.83
CA VAL A 89 10.37 3.12 7.10
C VAL A 89 10.17 2.78 8.57
N LYS A 90 10.65 3.64 9.46
CA LYS A 90 10.49 3.43 10.91
C LYS A 90 9.03 3.39 11.32
N ALA A 91 8.20 4.23 10.71
CA ALA A 91 6.78 4.31 11.04
C ALA A 91 6.03 3.02 10.68
N THR A 92 6.51 2.24 9.72
CA THR A 92 5.87 0.97 9.36
C THR A 92 5.91 -0.06 10.50
N GLN A 93 6.73 0.17 11.52
CA GLN A 93 6.81 -0.73 12.67
C GLN A 93 5.52 -0.78 13.49
N VAL A 94 4.65 0.21 13.36
CA VAL A 94 3.33 0.16 14.02
C VAL A 94 2.38 -0.83 13.32
N LEU A 95 2.72 -1.25 12.10
CA LEU A 95 1.95 -2.27 11.40
C LEU A 95 2.34 -3.65 11.92
N ASN A 96 1.35 -4.44 12.26
CA ASN A 96 1.57 -5.77 12.81
C ASN A 96 1.70 -6.78 11.66
N LEU A 97 2.85 -6.76 10.98
CA LEU A 97 3.12 -7.61 9.82
C LEU A 97 4.05 -8.76 10.15
N ARG A 98 3.69 -9.96 9.68
CA ARG A 98 4.58 -11.12 9.73
C ARG A 98 5.77 -10.89 8.78
N PRO A 99 6.90 -11.60 8.96
CA PRO A 99 8.13 -11.32 8.17
C PRO A 99 7.94 -11.38 6.65
N LEU A 100 7.25 -12.38 6.13
CA LEU A 100 7.02 -12.48 4.68
C LEU A 100 6.15 -11.32 4.17
N GLN A 101 5.08 -11.01 4.88
CA GLN A 101 4.17 -9.95 4.51
C GLN A 101 4.87 -8.58 4.55
N ARG A 102 5.71 -8.36 5.54
CA ARG A 102 6.52 -7.13 5.62
C ARG A 102 7.43 -7.00 4.43
N ARG A 103 8.12 -8.07 4.06
CA ARG A 103 9.00 -8.07 2.90
C ARG A 103 8.24 -7.75 1.63
N MET A 104 7.05 -8.30 1.46
CA MET A 104 6.21 -8.03 0.29
C MET A 104 5.79 -6.56 0.23
N VAL A 105 5.29 -6.01 1.33
CA VAL A 105 4.87 -4.61 1.40
C VAL A 105 6.05 -3.67 1.18
N MET A 106 7.20 -3.96 1.76
CA MET A 106 8.36 -3.06 1.71
C MET A 106 9.08 -3.07 0.37
N GLY A 107 8.90 -4.08 -0.47
CA GLY A 107 9.65 -4.13 -1.72
C GLY A 107 9.10 -5.05 -2.80
N ASP A 108 8.80 -6.30 -2.48
CA ASP A 108 8.46 -7.31 -3.48
C ASP A 108 7.23 -6.94 -4.30
N ASN A 109 6.23 -6.34 -3.67
CA ASN A 109 5.02 -5.92 -4.38
C ASN A 109 5.31 -4.84 -5.43
N ALA A 110 6.21 -3.90 -5.11
CA ALA A 110 6.60 -2.87 -6.06
C ALA A 110 7.32 -3.48 -7.27
N LEU A 111 8.16 -4.50 -7.05
CA LEU A 111 8.82 -5.20 -8.14
C LEU A 111 7.80 -5.90 -9.04
N ARG A 112 6.82 -6.58 -8.45
CA ARG A 112 5.74 -7.19 -9.24
C ARG A 112 4.94 -6.16 -10.01
N PHE A 113 4.62 -5.05 -9.37
CA PHE A 113 3.87 -3.97 -10.01
C PHE A 113 4.61 -3.44 -11.25
N MET A 114 5.92 -3.36 -11.19
CA MET A 114 6.76 -2.86 -12.29
C MET A 114 7.13 -3.96 -13.30
N GLY A 115 6.66 -5.19 -13.12
CA GLY A 115 7.00 -6.28 -14.00
C GLY A 115 8.45 -6.78 -13.83
N MET A 116 9.00 -6.63 -12.63
CA MET A 116 10.38 -6.98 -12.31
C MET A 116 10.46 -8.14 -11.31
N GLU A 117 9.57 -9.13 -11.46
CA GLU A 117 9.48 -10.26 -10.53
C GLU A 117 10.78 -11.07 -10.45
N ASP A 118 11.57 -11.07 -11.53
CA ASP A 118 12.85 -11.76 -11.58
C ASP A 118 13.88 -11.15 -10.62
N GLN A 119 13.65 -9.94 -10.11
CA GLN A 119 14.49 -9.30 -9.10
C GLN A 119 14.17 -9.75 -7.69
N ILE A 120 13.04 -10.42 -7.47
CA ILE A 120 12.67 -10.91 -6.15
C ILE A 120 13.59 -12.09 -5.82
N ASN A 121 14.19 -12.08 -4.62
CA ASN A 121 15.19 -13.05 -4.17
C ASN A 121 16.54 -12.94 -4.89
N GLY A 122 16.71 -11.86 -5.63
CA GLY A 122 17.99 -11.57 -6.30
C GLY A 122 18.98 -10.85 -5.41
#